data_87ef71317132e310b6b689a483a1db23
#
_entry.id   87ef71317132e310b6b689a483a1db23
#
_cell.length_a   1.000
_cell.length_b   1.000
_cell.length_c   1.000
_cell.angle_alpha   90.00
_cell.angle_beta   90.00
_cell.angle_gamma   90.00
#
_symmetry.space_group_name_H-M   'P 1'
#
loop_
_entity.id
_entity.type
_entity.pdbx_description
1 polymer ?
#
loop_
_entity_poly.entity_id
_entity_poly.type
_entity_poly.pdbx_seq_one_letter_code
_entity_poly.pdbx_strand_id
1 'polypeptide(L)'
;MAEPKSRFELTLSFIQVMAIVGGVVVSLVNINATRVRELEARALESDKAFVELRRKVYLDAVQQAAILANQGDYSQSELDTARRRFRALYVAELTMVEDLGVEAEMVNLAGAVDPSLANLTPEQRAAYNLAKALKPGYISPRVSQP
;
A
#
# COMPACT_ATOMS: atom_id res chain seq x y z
N MET A 1 -48.59 3.63 53.34
CA MET A 1 -49.14 2.37 52.80
C MET A 1 -48.69 2.32 51.34
N ALA A 2 -47.75 1.47 50.99
CA ALA A 2 -47.33 1.29 49.63
C ALA A 2 -48.30 0.29 48.96
N GLU A 3 -48.99 0.71 47.91
CA GLU A 3 -49.85 -0.18 47.13
C GLU A 3 -49.00 -1.27 46.47
N PRO A 4 -49.41 -2.52 46.46
CA PRO A 4 -48.72 -3.60 45.77
C PRO A 4 -48.82 -3.35 44.25
N LYS A 5 -47.70 -3.02 43.61
CA LYS A 5 -47.63 -2.93 42.16
C LYS A 5 -48.19 -4.22 41.56
N SER A 6 -49.22 -4.08 40.69
CA SER A 6 -49.86 -5.18 40.03
C SER A 6 -48.84 -6.05 39.32
N ARG A 7 -48.97 -7.38 39.37
CA ARG A 7 -48.09 -8.32 38.65
C ARG A 7 -47.98 -7.98 37.16
N PHE A 8 -49.00 -7.36 36.62
CA PHE A 8 -49.04 -6.85 35.25
C PHE A 8 -48.06 -5.70 35.01
N GLU A 9 -47.91 -4.74 35.93
CA GLU A 9 -46.95 -3.64 35.81
C GLU A 9 -45.50 -4.14 35.93
N LEU A 10 -45.26 -5.16 36.78
CA LEU A 10 -43.95 -5.78 36.88
C LEU A 10 -43.55 -6.52 35.60
N THR A 11 -44.46 -7.23 34.95
CA THR A 11 -44.19 -7.90 33.67
C THR A 11 -43.96 -6.91 32.54
N LEU A 12 -44.72 -5.83 32.48
CA LEU A 12 -44.54 -4.76 31.47
C LEU A 12 -43.16 -4.08 31.62
N SER A 13 -42.77 -3.76 32.83
CA SER A 13 -41.45 -3.16 33.14
C SER A 13 -40.30 -4.11 32.77
N PHE A 14 -40.45 -5.41 33.01
CA PHE A 14 -39.45 -6.40 32.67
C PHE A 14 -39.28 -6.55 31.15
N ILE A 15 -40.38 -6.57 30.39
CA ILE A 15 -40.34 -6.61 28.92
C ILE A 15 -39.67 -5.36 28.36
N GLN A 16 -39.94 -4.19 28.93
CA GLN A 16 -39.33 -2.93 28.48
C GLN A 16 -37.84 -2.90 28.74
N VAL A 17 -37.37 -3.37 29.88
CA VAL A 17 -35.93 -3.47 30.18
C VAL A 17 -35.24 -4.46 29.26
N MET A 18 -35.83 -5.62 28.99
CA MET A 18 -35.28 -6.61 28.07
C MET A 18 -35.22 -6.11 26.64
N ALA A 19 -36.17 -5.31 26.18
CA ALA A 19 -36.16 -4.69 24.86
C ALA A 19 -35.01 -3.67 24.71
N ILE A 20 -34.76 -2.87 25.75
CA ILE A 20 -33.65 -1.90 25.77
C ILE A 20 -32.31 -2.63 25.78
N VAL A 21 -32.12 -3.64 26.59
CA VAL A 21 -30.89 -4.44 26.66
C VAL A 21 -30.63 -5.15 25.32
N GLY A 22 -31.65 -5.76 24.72
CA GLY A 22 -31.57 -6.39 23.41
C GLY A 22 -31.19 -5.41 22.33
N GLY A 23 -31.77 -4.21 22.30
CA GLY A 23 -31.43 -3.15 21.35
C GLY A 23 -29.99 -2.68 21.48
N VAL A 24 -29.48 -2.52 22.70
CA VAL A 24 -28.08 -2.14 22.93
C VAL A 24 -27.10 -3.23 22.46
N VAL A 25 -27.39 -4.50 22.75
CA VAL A 25 -26.54 -5.62 22.30
C VAL A 25 -26.49 -5.71 20.77
N VAL A 26 -27.64 -5.62 20.10
CA VAL A 26 -27.71 -5.63 18.62
C VAL A 26 -26.96 -4.44 18.02
N SER A 27 -27.08 -3.26 18.64
CA SER A 27 -26.36 -2.05 18.19
C SER A 27 -24.85 -2.21 18.31
N LEU A 28 -24.35 -2.75 19.43
CA LEU A 28 -22.91 -3.00 19.64
C LEU A 28 -22.34 -4.03 18.66
N VAL A 29 -23.06 -5.10 18.38
CA VAL A 29 -22.66 -6.12 17.40
C VAL A 29 -22.61 -5.52 15.99
N ASN A 30 -23.59 -4.70 15.63
CA ASN A 30 -23.65 -4.07 14.32
C ASN A 30 -22.52 -3.05 14.12
N ILE A 31 -22.18 -2.24 15.13
CA ILE A 31 -21.07 -1.29 15.09
C ILE A 31 -19.73 -2.03 14.91
N ASN A 32 -19.53 -3.14 15.60
CA ASN A 32 -18.30 -3.93 15.45
C ASN A 32 -18.19 -4.57 14.05
N ALA A 33 -19.27 -5.12 13.53
CA ALA A 33 -19.30 -5.71 12.19
C ALA A 33 -19.02 -4.65 11.10
N THR A 34 -19.54 -3.43 11.26
CA THR A 34 -19.29 -2.33 10.32
C THR A 34 -17.84 -1.88 10.36
N ARG A 35 -17.23 -1.75 11.54
CA ARG A 35 -15.81 -1.38 11.68
C ARG A 35 -14.88 -2.40 11.06
N VAL A 36 -15.12 -3.69 11.23
CA VAL A 36 -14.32 -4.75 10.62
C VAL A 36 -14.40 -4.67 9.09
N ARG A 37 -15.60 -4.52 8.52
CA ARG A 37 -15.80 -4.37 7.07
C ARG A 37 -15.13 -3.12 6.49
N GLU A 38 -15.17 -1.99 7.22
CA GLU A 38 -14.49 -0.77 6.79
C GLU A 38 -12.97 -0.91 6.80
N LEU A 39 -12.41 -1.59 7.81
CA LEU A 39 -10.96 -1.86 7.87
C LEU A 39 -10.52 -2.81 6.75
N GLU A 40 -11.28 -3.86 6.48
CA GLU A 40 -11.02 -4.77 5.35
C GLU A 40 -11.14 -4.06 4.01
N ALA A 41 -12.15 -3.22 3.82
CA ALA A 41 -12.32 -2.45 2.60
C ALA A 41 -11.16 -1.47 2.36
N ARG A 42 -10.69 -0.77 3.40
CA ARG A 42 -9.54 0.13 3.32
C ARG A 42 -8.24 -0.61 3.06
N ALA A 43 -8.04 -1.79 3.64
CA ALA A 43 -6.88 -2.63 3.37
C ALA A 43 -6.85 -3.08 1.91
N LEU A 44 -7.99 -3.57 1.38
CA LEU A 44 -8.11 -3.97 -0.02
C LEU A 44 -7.89 -2.80 -0.99
N GLU A 45 -8.35 -1.60 -0.65
CA GLU A 45 -8.16 -0.40 -1.47
C GLU A 45 -6.69 0.04 -1.47
N SER A 46 -6.03 -0.02 -0.31
CA SER A 46 -4.59 0.25 -0.18
C SER A 46 -3.75 -0.74 -0.99
N ASP A 47 -4.09 -2.03 -0.95
CA ASP A 47 -3.39 -3.06 -1.71
C ASP A 47 -3.56 -2.86 -3.22
N LYS A 48 -4.75 -2.50 -3.68
CA LYS A 48 -4.98 -2.16 -5.09
C LYS A 48 -4.17 -0.96 -5.55
N ALA A 49 -4.15 0.11 -4.75
CA ALA A 49 -3.37 1.31 -5.05
C ALA A 49 -1.87 1.00 -5.14
N PHE A 50 -1.35 0.14 -4.26
CA PHE A 50 0.05 -0.28 -4.29
C PHE A 50 0.37 -1.15 -5.52
N VAL A 51 -0.51 -2.08 -5.87
CA VAL A 51 -0.36 -2.92 -7.08
C VAL A 51 -0.35 -2.06 -8.35
N GLU A 52 -1.22 -1.07 -8.45
CA GLU A 52 -1.25 -0.14 -9.58
C GLU A 52 0.00 0.75 -9.63
N LEU A 53 0.48 1.23 -8.49
CA LEU A 53 1.74 1.98 -8.41
C LEU A 53 2.92 1.11 -8.89
N ARG A 54 3.04 -0.11 -8.40
CA ARG A 54 4.08 -1.07 -8.79
C ARG A 54 4.05 -1.33 -10.29
N ARG A 55 2.88 -1.61 -10.84
CA ARG A 55 2.69 -1.84 -12.27
C ARG A 55 3.14 -0.64 -13.10
N LYS A 56 2.75 0.57 -12.70
CA LYS A 56 3.14 1.81 -13.38
C LYS A 56 4.66 2.01 -13.38
N VAL A 57 5.30 1.82 -12.24
CA VAL A 57 6.75 1.97 -12.08
C VAL A 57 7.51 0.94 -12.94
N TYR A 58 7.06 -0.33 -12.94
CA TYR A 58 7.68 -1.37 -13.76
C TYR A 58 7.54 -1.12 -15.26
N LEU A 59 6.34 -0.71 -15.71
CA LEU A 59 6.11 -0.40 -17.12
C LEU A 59 6.97 0.78 -17.58
N ASP A 60 7.07 1.83 -16.77
CA ASP A 60 7.91 2.99 -17.07
C ASP A 60 9.40 2.59 -17.14
N ALA A 61 9.89 1.82 -16.17
CA ALA A 61 11.27 1.33 -16.17
C ALA A 61 11.61 0.51 -17.43
N VAL A 62 10.74 -0.44 -17.79
CA VAL A 62 10.93 -1.26 -18.99
C VAL A 62 10.86 -0.41 -20.26
N GLN A 63 9.98 0.57 -20.32
CA GLN A 63 9.88 1.48 -21.47
C GLN A 63 11.13 2.34 -21.63
N GLN A 64 11.66 2.93 -20.56
CA GLN A 64 12.89 3.71 -20.61
C GLN A 64 14.10 2.82 -20.99
N ALA A 65 14.17 1.62 -20.43
CA ALA A 65 15.22 0.66 -20.76
C ALA A 65 15.15 0.23 -22.23
N ALA A 66 13.96 0.03 -22.79
CA ALA A 66 13.78 -0.30 -24.21
C ALA A 66 14.28 0.82 -25.14
N ILE A 67 14.01 2.08 -24.81
CA ILE A 67 14.55 3.24 -25.55
C ILE A 67 16.08 3.22 -25.51
N LEU A 68 16.67 3.00 -24.33
CA LEU A 68 18.13 2.96 -24.15
C LEU A 68 18.80 1.76 -24.81
N ALA A 69 18.09 0.65 -24.95
CA ALA A 69 18.59 -0.54 -25.66
C ALA A 69 18.57 -0.38 -27.18
N ASN A 70 17.69 0.44 -27.73
CA ASN A 70 17.51 0.66 -29.19
C ASN A 70 17.99 2.06 -29.63
N GLN A 71 19.20 2.43 -29.23
CA GLN A 71 19.74 3.79 -29.41
C GLN A 71 19.70 4.30 -30.85
N GLY A 72 19.80 3.41 -31.83
CA GLY A 72 19.80 3.78 -33.27
C GLY A 72 18.47 4.35 -33.77
N ASP A 73 17.37 4.09 -33.05
CA ASP A 73 16.02 4.47 -33.46
C ASP A 73 15.58 5.81 -32.85
N TYR A 74 16.36 6.39 -31.93
CA TYR A 74 16.01 7.56 -31.16
C TYR A 74 17.01 8.69 -31.26
N SER A 75 16.56 9.93 -31.20
CA SER A 75 17.41 11.10 -31.14
C SER A 75 18.18 11.18 -29.81
N GLN A 76 19.33 11.88 -29.82
CA GLN A 76 20.14 12.06 -28.61
C GLN A 76 19.33 12.69 -27.46
N SER A 77 18.43 13.62 -27.75
CA SER A 77 17.57 14.26 -26.76
C SER A 77 16.61 13.27 -26.08
N GLU A 78 16.06 12.33 -26.86
CA GLU A 78 15.20 11.27 -26.34
C GLU A 78 15.98 10.29 -25.47
N LEU A 79 17.17 9.90 -25.91
CA LEU A 79 18.08 9.02 -25.16
C LEU A 79 18.49 9.66 -23.83
N ASP A 80 18.81 10.95 -23.81
CA ASP A 80 19.19 11.65 -22.59
C ASP A 80 18.00 11.80 -21.63
N THR A 81 16.79 11.97 -22.16
CA THR A 81 15.56 12.01 -21.38
C THR A 81 15.25 10.65 -20.77
N ALA A 82 15.32 9.59 -21.56
CA ALA A 82 15.13 8.22 -21.11
C ALA A 82 16.15 7.84 -20.03
N ARG A 83 17.43 8.21 -20.21
CA ARG A 83 18.50 7.95 -19.24
C ARG A 83 18.24 8.66 -17.90
N ARG A 84 17.86 9.94 -17.92
CA ARG A 84 17.50 10.67 -16.70
C ARG A 84 16.31 10.03 -15.99
N ARG A 85 15.28 9.65 -16.73
CA ARG A 85 14.08 9.02 -16.15
C ARG A 85 14.40 7.64 -15.59
N PHE A 86 15.14 6.81 -16.30
CA PHE A 86 15.54 5.48 -15.84
C PHE A 86 16.37 5.56 -14.54
N ARG A 87 17.31 6.52 -14.45
CA ARG A 87 18.09 6.74 -13.22
C ARG A 87 17.20 7.13 -12.02
N ALA A 88 16.23 8.01 -12.23
CA ALA A 88 15.31 8.41 -11.17
C ALA A 88 14.47 7.21 -10.70
N LEU A 89 13.96 6.41 -11.62
CA LEU A 89 13.23 5.18 -11.32
C LEU A 89 14.10 4.20 -10.52
N TYR A 90 15.31 3.91 -10.98
CA TYR A 90 16.21 2.94 -10.37
C TYR A 90 16.61 3.34 -8.94
N VAL A 91 16.98 4.60 -8.73
CA VAL A 91 17.48 5.07 -7.43
C VAL A 91 16.38 5.17 -6.37
N ALA A 92 15.13 5.47 -6.76
CA ALA A 92 14.06 5.75 -5.83
C ALA A 92 12.82 4.85 -6.02
N GLU A 93 12.12 5.01 -7.15
CA GLU A 93 10.77 4.45 -7.32
C GLU A 93 10.77 2.90 -7.34
N LEU A 94 11.70 2.28 -8.09
CA LEU A 94 11.83 0.82 -8.16
C LEU A 94 12.16 0.22 -6.80
N THR A 95 13.12 0.81 -6.09
CA THR A 95 13.55 0.35 -4.77
C THR A 95 12.40 0.28 -3.76
N MET A 96 11.39 1.14 -3.90
CA MET A 96 10.20 1.14 -3.04
C MET A 96 9.20 0.03 -3.36
N VAL A 97 9.11 -0.40 -4.62
CA VAL A 97 8.02 -1.27 -5.10
C VAL A 97 8.46 -2.67 -5.51
N GLU A 98 9.76 -2.88 -5.77
CA GLU A 98 10.29 -4.18 -6.21
C GLU A 98 10.30 -5.22 -5.08
N ASP A 99 10.12 -6.49 -5.45
CA ASP A 99 10.41 -7.61 -4.57
C ASP A 99 11.82 -8.17 -4.81
N LEU A 100 12.25 -9.10 -3.95
CA LEU A 100 13.60 -9.67 -4.04
C LEU A 100 13.90 -10.39 -5.36
N GLY A 101 12.87 -10.95 -6.01
CA GLY A 101 13.05 -11.63 -7.29
C GLY A 101 13.30 -10.67 -8.43
N VAL A 102 12.70 -9.48 -8.38
CA VAL A 102 12.85 -8.44 -9.39
C VAL A 102 14.11 -7.61 -9.18
N GLU A 103 14.53 -7.40 -7.93
CA GLU A 103 15.71 -6.59 -7.56
C GLU A 103 16.98 -7.03 -8.32
N ALA A 104 17.27 -8.32 -8.37
CA ALA A 104 18.46 -8.85 -9.04
C ALA A 104 18.44 -8.57 -10.55
N GLU A 105 17.30 -8.77 -11.21
CA GLU A 105 17.17 -8.52 -12.64
C GLU A 105 17.21 -7.02 -12.97
N MET A 106 16.70 -6.18 -12.08
CA MET A 106 16.80 -4.73 -12.24
C MET A 106 18.22 -4.20 -12.10
N VAL A 107 19.05 -4.79 -11.22
CA VAL A 107 20.47 -4.49 -11.11
C VAL A 107 21.20 -4.86 -12.40
N ASN A 108 20.92 -6.05 -12.95
CA ASN A 108 21.48 -6.50 -14.22
C ASN A 108 21.09 -5.58 -15.38
N LEU A 109 19.81 -5.24 -15.47
CA LEU A 109 19.30 -4.32 -16.49
C LEU A 109 19.94 -2.93 -16.38
N ALA A 110 20.02 -2.39 -15.16
CA ALA A 110 20.61 -1.08 -14.91
C ALA A 110 22.07 -1.04 -15.35
N GLY A 111 22.86 -2.06 -15.01
CA GLY A 111 24.26 -2.17 -15.45
C GLY A 111 24.42 -2.27 -16.97
N ALA A 112 23.46 -2.90 -17.67
CA ALA A 112 23.49 -3.04 -19.12
C ALA A 112 23.12 -1.74 -19.87
N VAL A 113 22.08 -1.01 -19.40
CA VAL A 113 21.57 0.19 -20.09
C VAL A 113 22.25 1.49 -19.64
N ASP A 114 22.77 1.52 -18.42
CA ASP A 114 23.49 2.67 -17.85
C ASP A 114 24.58 2.22 -16.86
N PRO A 115 25.80 1.93 -17.36
CA PRO A 115 26.89 1.45 -16.50
C PRO A 115 27.26 2.38 -15.32
N SER A 116 26.87 3.68 -15.39
CA SER A 116 27.12 4.61 -14.29
C SER A 116 26.35 4.26 -13.01
N LEU A 117 25.26 3.50 -13.13
CA LEU A 117 24.45 3.05 -11.99
C LEU A 117 25.12 1.93 -11.17
N ALA A 118 26.18 1.30 -11.70
CA ALA A 118 27.00 0.36 -10.92
C ALA A 118 27.74 1.08 -9.76
N ASN A 119 28.01 2.39 -9.93
CA ASN A 119 28.71 3.22 -8.94
C ASN A 119 27.90 4.47 -8.62
N LEU A 120 26.89 4.32 -7.75
CA LEU A 120 26.05 5.44 -7.30
C LEU A 120 26.88 6.52 -6.60
N THR A 121 26.60 7.79 -6.91
CA THR A 121 27.14 8.92 -6.16
C THR A 121 26.68 8.86 -4.69
N PRO A 122 27.35 9.57 -3.75
CA PRO A 122 26.91 9.63 -2.37
C PRO A 122 25.46 10.06 -2.22
N GLU A 123 25.01 11.04 -3.00
CA GLU A 123 23.64 11.56 -3.00
C GLU A 123 22.65 10.51 -3.52
N GLN A 124 22.96 9.83 -4.62
CA GLN A 124 22.15 8.75 -5.18
C GLN A 124 22.06 7.58 -4.20
N ARG A 125 23.16 7.23 -3.54
CA ARG A 125 23.18 6.18 -2.52
C ARG A 125 22.34 6.55 -1.31
N ALA A 126 22.36 7.80 -0.87
CA ALA A 126 21.51 8.28 0.21
C ALA A 126 20.03 8.19 -0.16
N ALA A 127 19.64 8.60 -1.37
CA ALA A 127 18.27 8.48 -1.89
C ALA A 127 17.82 7.01 -1.98
N TYR A 128 18.67 6.14 -2.51
CA TYR A 128 18.44 4.69 -2.58
C TYR A 128 18.21 4.08 -1.19
N ASN A 129 19.07 4.40 -0.22
CA ASN A 129 18.95 3.91 1.14
C ASN A 129 17.66 4.40 1.81
N LEU A 130 17.26 5.65 1.56
CA LEU A 130 15.97 6.18 2.05
C LEU A 130 14.80 5.42 1.44
N ALA A 131 14.79 5.21 0.13
CA ALA A 131 13.74 4.45 -0.56
C ALA A 131 13.64 3.01 -0.01
N LYS A 132 14.76 2.36 0.22
CA LYS A 132 14.83 1.02 0.83
C LYS A 132 14.29 1.00 2.27
N ALA A 133 14.54 2.03 3.06
CA ALA A 133 14.03 2.15 4.41
C ALA A 133 12.50 2.39 4.45
N LEU A 134 11.94 3.06 3.44
CA LEU A 134 10.50 3.32 3.32
C LEU A 134 9.70 2.10 2.81
N LYS A 135 10.34 1.18 2.08
CA LYS A 135 9.73 -0.02 1.48
C LYS A 135 8.84 -0.83 2.45
N PRO A 136 9.25 -1.15 3.70
CA PRO A 136 8.39 -1.91 4.62
C PRO A 136 7.08 -1.23 4.97
N GLY A 137 7.04 0.10 4.97
CA GLY A 137 5.82 0.88 5.23
C GLY A 137 4.77 0.78 4.13
N TYR A 138 5.20 0.46 2.90
CA TYR A 138 4.32 0.29 1.74
C TYR A 138 3.86 -1.15 1.52
N ILE A 139 4.67 -2.14 1.94
CA ILE A 139 4.43 -3.57 1.65
C ILE A 139 3.64 -4.26 2.76
N SER A 140 3.69 -3.74 3.98
CA SER A 140 2.98 -4.31 5.12
C SER A 140 2.04 -3.27 5.71
N PRO A 141 0.74 -3.26 5.39
CA PRO A 141 -0.20 -2.72 6.34
C PRO A 141 0.02 -3.53 7.63
N ARG A 142 0.44 -2.86 8.70
CA ARG A 142 0.56 -3.50 10.01
C ARG A 142 -0.81 -4.06 10.37
N VAL A 143 -1.02 -5.33 10.13
CA VAL A 143 -1.99 -6.09 10.88
C VAL A 143 -1.45 -6.07 12.30
N SER A 144 -1.95 -5.14 13.11
CA SER A 144 -1.76 -5.16 14.55
C SER A 144 -2.37 -6.48 15.01
N GLN A 145 -1.53 -7.48 15.22
CA GLN A 145 -1.93 -8.67 15.94
C GLN A 145 -2.34 -8.25 17.34
N PRO A 146 -3.45 -8.76 17.86
CA PRO A 146 -3.95 -8.47 19.19
C PRO A 146 -3.01 -8.95 20.29
#